data_2e7b75577210f906ccd5c9235d1fbdc1
#
_entry.id   2e7b75577210f906ccd5c9235d1fbdc1
#
_cell.length_a   1.000
_cell.length_b   1.000
_cell.length_c   1.000
_cell.angle_alpha   90.00
_cell.angle_beta   90.00
_cell.angle_gamma   90.00
#
_symmetry.space_group_name_H-M   'P 1'
#
loop_
_entity.id
_entity.type
_entity.pdbx_description
1 polymer ?
#
loop_
_entity_poly.entity_id
_entity_poly.type
_entity_poly.pdbx_seq_one_letter_code
_entity_poly.pdbx_strand_id
1 'polypeptide(L)'
;LRRIYIDYTPAPMCVCSAMSQGYVGYDIQNSLKAELMSRGITKPVSTILTQVTVDPYDEAFYAPQKAIGRYMSREDADMEIKKGNYVEEVPGKGFQRIVAAPKPLKILEIDAIRTLADADQIVIACGGGGIPVIEQQHAYQGASAVIEKDCIAGKLASDLLADELIILTSVDMVYKNFGKEDQEGISSMTVA
;
A
#
# COMPACT_ATOMS: atom_id res chain seq x y z
N LEU A 1 14.29 5.96 0.82
CA LEU A 1 13.72 7.02 -0.07
C LEU A 1 13.82 8.42 0.55
N ARG A 2 13.55 8.60 1.86
CA ARG A 2 13.68 9.89 2.55
C ARG A 2 15.06 10.56 2.43
N ARG A 3 16.14 9.80 2.14
CA ARG A 3 17.52 10.30 1.99
C ARG A 3 17.86 10.80 0.59
N ILE A 4 16.99 10.60 -0.39
CA ILE A 4 17.24 11.02 -1.79
C ILE A 4 16.85 12.50 -2.00
N TYR A 5 15.98 13.06 -1.14
CA TYR A 5 15.70 14.49 -1.16
C TYR A 5 16.85 15.25 -0.51
N ILE A 6 17.61 15.96 -1.34
CA ILE A 6 18.88 16.61 -1.02
C ILE A 6 18.69 17.84 -0.13
N ASP A 7 17.50 18.41 -0.06
CA ASP A 7 17.21 19.55 0.82
C ASP A 7 16.39 19.11 2.03
N TYR A 8 16.90 19.34 3.17
CA TYR A 8 16.51 19.21 4.57
C TYR A 8 14.99 19.10 4.93
N THR A 9 14.08 19.16 3.96
CA THR A 9 12.65 18.96 4.16
C THR A 9 12.27 17.53 3.78
N PRO A 10 11.73 16.72 4.70
CA PRO A 10 11.30 15.37 4.37
C PRO A 10 10.16 15.43 3.35
N ALA A 11 10.26 14.61 2.30
CA ALA A 11 9.20 14.50 1.29
C ALA A 11 7.85 14.12 1.95
N PRO A 12 6.72 14.67 1.48
CA PRO A 12 5.39 14.23 1.90
C PRO A 12 5.19 12.73 1.71
N MET A 13 4.36 12.10 2.54
CA MET A 13 4.15 10.64 2.48
C MET A 13 3.63 10.18 1.10
N CYS A 14 2.71 10.92 0.50
CA CYS A 14 2.20 10.63 -0.85
C CYS A 14 3.31 10.64 -1.91
N VAL A 15 4.27 11.56 -1.82
CA VAL A 15 5.46 11.61 -2.71
C VAL A 15 6.36 10.40 -2.46
N CYS A 16 6.59 10.03 -1.19
CA CYS A 16 7.34 8.81 -0.85
C CYS A 16 6.66 7.55 -1.42
N SER A 17 5.32 7.49 -1.37
CA SER A 17 4.53 6.40 -1.95
C SER A 17 4.72 6.35 -3.47
N ALA A 18 4.63 7.49 -4.17
CA ALA A 18 4.86 7.57 -5.61
C ALA A 18 6.28 7.12 -6.00
N MET A 19 7.30 7.60 -5.29
CA MET A 19 8.70 7.20 -5.50
C MET A 19 8.89 5.70 -5.26
N SER A 20 8.22 5.14 -4.24
CA SER A 20 8.26 3.72 -3.93
C SER A 20 7.63 2.89 -5.05
N GLN A 21 6.48 3.31 -5.56
CA GLN A 21 5.83 2.65 -6.69
C GLN A 21 6.73 2.64 -7.93
N GLY A 22 7.37 3.76 -8.24
CA GLY A 22 8.31 3.83 -9.37
C GLY A 22 9.51 2.91 -9.17
N TYR A 23 10.16 2.96 -8.02
CA TYR A 23 11.34 2.14 -7.72
C TYR A 23 11.03 0.64 -7.69
N VAL A 24 10.07 0.24 -6.85
CA VAL A 24 9.71 -1.19 -6.69
C VAL A 24 9.03 -1.73 -7.95
N GLY A 25 8.17 -0.92 -8.58
CA GLY A 25 7.53 -1.29 -9.84
C GLY A 25 8.54 -1.53 -10.95
N TYR A 26 9.57 -0.70 -11.05
CA TYR A 26 10.67 -0.90 -12.00
C TYR A 26 11.40 -2.23 -11.77
N ASP A 27 11.75 -2.55 -10.53
CA ASP A 27 12.45 -3.80 -10.19
C ASP A 27 11.58 -5.03 -10.52
N ILE A 28 10.29 -5.00 -10.14
CA ILE A 28 9.35 -6.08 -10.45
C ILE A 28 9.16 -6.21 -11.97
N GLN A 29 8.97 -5.10 -12.67
CA GLN A 29 8.78 -5.08 -14.12
C GLN A 29 9.95 -5.72 -14.84
N ASN A 30 11.20 -5.39 -14.48
CA ASN A 30 12.39 -5.94 -15.10
C ASN A 30 12.57 -7.42 -14.80
N SER A 31 12.41 -7.81 -13.53
CA SER A 31 12.51 -9.21 -13.11
C SER A 31 11.46 -10.07 -13.81
N LEU A 32 10.22 -9.57 -13.89
CA LEU A 32 9.13 -10.28 -14.55
C LEU A 32 9.35 -10.40 -16.06
N LYS A 33 9.82 -9.33 -16.72
CA LYS A 33 10.19 -9.39 -18.15
C LYS A 33 11.28 -10.42 -18.42
N ALA A 34 12.32 -10.49 -17.58
CA ALA A 34 13.38 -11.47 -17.73
C ALA A 34 12.85 -12.90 -17.60
N GLU A 35 11.97 -13.15 -16.63
CA GLU A 35 11.34 -14.46 -16.43
C GLU A 35 10.42 -14.84 -17.59
N LEU A 36 9.61 -13.92 -18.09
CA LEU A 36 8.76 -14.14 -19.26
C LEU A 36 9.60 -14.49 -20.50
N MET A 37 10.66 -13.73 -20.74
CA MET A 37 11.58 -14.01 -21.86
C MET A 37 12.23 -15.39 -21.75
N SER A 38 12.66 -15.80 -20.56
CA SER A 38 13.26 -17.13 -20.35
C SER A 38 12.29 -18.28 -20.65
N ARG A 39 10.98 -18.02 -20.53
CA ARG A 39 9.89 -18.97 -20.85
C ARG A 39 9.34 -18.82 -22.26
N GLY A 40 9.91 -17.95 -23.09
CA GLY A 40 9.42 -17.69 -24.44
C GLY A 40 8.05 -16.98 -24.49
N ILE A 41 7.67 -16.29 -23.42
CA ILE A 41 6.40 -15.55 -23.32
C ILE A 41 6.65 -14.09 -23.67
N THR A 42 5.94 -13.58 -24.67
CA THR A 42 6.06 -12.19 -25.16
C THR A 42 4.86 -11.34 -24.72
N LYS A 43 4.70 -11.15 -23.41
CA LYS A 43 3.67 -10.24 -22.87
C LYS A 43 4.30 -8.91 -22.45
N PRO A 44 3.72 -7.76 -22.83
CA PRO A 44 4.12 -6.48 -22.29
C PRO A 44 3.86 -6.42 -20.77
N VAL A 45 4.78 -5.80 -20.04
CA VAL A 45 4.64 -5.55 -18.61
C VAL A 45 4.77 -4.05 -18.37
N SER A 46 3.79 -3.45 -17.74
CA SER A 46 3.73 -2.01 -17.47
C SER A 46 3.49 -1.72 -16.00
N THR A 47 4.20 -0.74 -15.46
CA THR A 47 3.97 -0.23 -14.11
C THR A 47 3.19 1.08 -14.20
N ILE A 48 2.08 1.17 -13.46
CA ILE A 48 1.24 2.36 -13.38
C ILE A 48 1.37 2.96 -11.99
N LEU A 49 1.77 4.22 -11.91
CA LEU A 49 1.63 5.01 -10.69
C LEU A 49 0.14 5.15 -10.39
N THR A 50 -0.28 4.64 -9.25
CA THR A 50 -1.70 4.51 -8.94
C THR A 50 -2.05 5.37 -7.74
N GLN A 51 -3.00 6.29 -7.94
CA GLN A 51 -3.59 7.14 -6.92
C GLN A 51 -4.92 6.55 -6.45
N VAL A 52 -5.19 6.70 -5.16
CA VAL A 52 -6.41 6.17 -4.54
C VAL A 52 -7.04 7.25 -3.67
N THR A 53 -8.28 7.59 -3.96
CA THR A 53 -8.99 8.57 -3.14
C THR A 53 -9.39 7.98 -1.80
N VAL A 54 -9.33 8.82 -0.77
CA VAL A 54 -9.74 8.50 0.60
C VAL A 54 -10.67 9.59 1.14
N ASP A 55 -11.54 9.24 2.08
CA ASP A 55 -12.40 10.20 2.74
C ASP A 55 -11.55 11.03 3.72
N PRO A 56 -11.53 12.37 3.62
CA PRO A 56 -10.84 13.23 4.58
C PRO A 56 -11.37 13.14 6.00
N TYR A 57 -12.58 12.63 6.17
CA TYR A 57 -13.27 12.45 7.46
C TYR A 57 -13.22 11.01 7.98
N ASP A 58 -12.46 10.13 7.33
CA ASP A 58 -12.26 8.75 7.80
C ASP A 58 -11.69 8.75 9.24
N GLU A 59 -12.25 7.91 10.10
CA GLU A 59 -11.85 7.80 11.52
C GLU A 59 -10.36 7.55 11.72
N ALA A 60 -9.72 6.89 10.76
CA ALA A 60 -8.29 6.61 10.78
C ALA A 60 -7.42 7.87 10.86
N PHE A 61 -7.90 9.02 10.38
CA PHE A 61 -7.18 10.29 10.50
C PHE A 61 -7.20 10.85 11.93
N TYR A 62 -8.23 10.53 12.71
CA TYR A 62 -8.38 10.97 14.10
C TYR A 62 -7.78 9.98 15.10
N ALA A 63 -7.71 8.71 14.74
CA ALA A 63 -7.14 7.65 15.56
C ALA A 63 -6.17 6.78 14.75
N PRO A 64 -4.97 7.30 14.38
CA PRO A 64 -3.98 6.56 13.62
C PRO A 64 -3.51 5.32 14.37
N GLN A 65 -3.46 4.17 13.70
CA GLN A 65 -3.05 2.88 14.30
C GLN A 65 -2.05 2.10 13.43
N LYS A 66 -1.79 2.55 12.20
CA LYS A 66 -0.91 1.80 11.29
C LYS A 66 0.54 2.08 11.61
N ALA A 67 1.23 1.11 12.20
CA ALA A 67 2.65 1.19 12.47
C ALA A 67 3.46 1.20 11.18
N ILE A 68 4.40 2.14 11.05
CA ILE A 68 5.29 2.29 9.92
C ILE A 68 6.73 2.56 10.35
N GLY A 69 7.67 2.20 9.47
CA GLY A 69 9.09 2.47 9.68
C GLY A 69 9.72 1.54 10.74
N ARG A 70 10.91 1.96 11.20
CA ARG A 70 11.69 1.21 12.20
C ARG A 70 11.29 1.59 13.62
N TYR A 71 11.64 0.74 14.57
CA TYR A 71 11.62 1.09 15.99
C TYR A 71 12.65 2.20 16.26
N MET A 72 12.35 3.06 17.20
CA MET A 72 13.15 4.23 17.57
C MET A 72 13.31 4.34 19.09
N SER A 73 14.31 5.09 19.52
CA SER A 73 14.53 5.43 20.92
C SER A 73 13.45 6.41 21.43
N ARG A 74 13.41 6.63 22.74
CA ARG A 74 12.54 7.65 23.33
C ARG A 74 12.87 9.04 22.81
N GLU A 75 14.15 9.37 22.68
CA GLU A 75 14.60 10.66 22.19
C GLU A 75 14.14 10.93 20.75
N ASP A 76 14.30 9.93 19.88
CA ASP A 76 13.82 10.00 18.48
C ASP A 76 12.29 10.13 18.42
N ALA A 77 11.57 9.41 19.29
CA ALA A 77 10.11 9.47 19.40
C ALA A 77 9.65 10.88 19.81
N ASP A 78 10.28 11.48 20.82
CA ASP A 78 9.99 12.85 21.26
C ASP A 78 10.25 13.88 20.14
N MET A 79 11.27 13.67 19.30
CA MET A 79 11.50 14.49 18.12
C MET A 79 10.42 14.34 17.05
N GLU A 80 9.92 13.11 16.82
CA GLU A 80 8.83 12.88 15.88
C GLU A 80 7.50 13.48 16.37
N ILE A 81 7.21 13.38 17.66
CA ILE A 81 6.03 14.02 18.29
C ILE A 81 6.10 15.55 18.15
N LYS A 82 7.27 16.16 18.38
CA LYS A 82 7.45 17.61 18.18
C LYS A 82 7.23 18.05 16.73
N LYS A 83 7.40 17.16 15.75
CA LYS A 83 7.09 17.40 14.33
C LYS A 83 5.61 17.18 13.99
N GLY A 84 4.76 16.85 14.99
CA GLY A 84 3.34 16.55 14.81
C GLY A 84 3.04 15.12 14.33
N ASN A 85 4.02 14.21 14.39
CA ASN A 85 3.79 12.81 14.05
C ASN A 85 3.25 12.03 15.25
N TYR A 86 2.41 11.05 14.99
CA TYR A 86 1.94 10.10 16.00
C TYR A 86 2.96 9.00 16.21
N VAL A 87 3.16 8.62 17.47
CA VAL A 87 4.11 7.57 17.87
C VAL A 87 3.46 6.71 18.95
N GLU A 88 3.67 5.41 18.87
CA GLU A 88 3.20 4.43 19.84
C GLU A 88 4.39 3.71 20.49
N GLU A 89 4.28 3.41 21.78
CA GLU A 89 5.25 2.58 22.49
C GLU A 89 4.96 1.11 22.24
N VAL A 90 6.01 0.37 21.82
CA VAL A 90 5.92 -1.06 21.58
C VAL A 90 6.73 -1.78 22.66
N PRO A 91 6.08 -2.52 23.60
CA PRO A 91 6.75 -3.16 24.71
C PRO A 91 7.95 -4.01 24.29
N GLY A 92 9.10 -3.75 24.90
CA GLY A 92 10.35 -4.46 24.62
C GLY A 92 11.06 -4.11 23.31
N LYS A 93 10.49 -3.19 22.47
CA LYS A 93 11.07 -2.80 21.17
C LYS A 93 11.34 -1.31 21.04
N GLY A 94 10.80 -0.48 21.94
CA GLY A 94 10.90 0.97 21.89
C GLY A 94 9.66 1.61 21.30
N PHE A 95 9.83 2.61 20.44
CA PHE A 95 8.74 3.40 19.86
C PHE A 95 8.64 3.21 18.36
N GLN A 96 7.43 3.31 17.82
CA GLN A 96 7.21 3.23 16.37
C GLN A 96 6.24 4.33 15.93
N ARG A 97 6.50 4.91 14.76
CA ARG A 97 5.58 5.87 14.16
C ARG A 97 4.30 5.15 13.73
N ILE A 98 3.16 5.78 14.01
CA ILE A 98 1.85 5.32 13.52
C ILE A 98 1.26 6.39 12.59
N VAL A 99 0.47 5.94 11.62
CA VAL A 99 -0.19 6.81 10.64
C VAL A 99 -1.62 6.36 10.39
N ALA A 100 -2.40 7.24 9.77
CA ALA A 100 -3.74 6.90 9.31
C ALA A 100 -3.69 5.81 8.23
N ALA A 101 -4.66 4.90 8.29
CA ALA A 101 -4.89 3.88 7.26
C ALA A 101 -6.37 3.91 6.83
N PRO A 102 -6.81 4.96 6.11
CA PRO A 102 -8.19 5.12 5.69
C PRO A 102 -8.58 4.07 4.65
N LYS A 103 -9.89 3.84 4.52
CA LYS A 103 -10.44 2.95 3.51
C LYS A 103 -10.28 3.52 2.10
N PRO A 104 -9.89 2.70 1.11
CA PRO A 104 -9.82 3.14 -0.28
C PRO A 104 -11.23 3.36 -0.85
N LEU A 105 -11.46 4.51 -1.51
CA LEU A 105 -12.74 4.83 -2.14
C LEU A 105 -12.71 4.57 -3.64
N LYS A 106 -11.75 5.14 -4.35
CA LYS A 106 -11.67 5.06 -5.82
C LYS A 106 -10.21 4.94 -6.27
N ILE A 107 -9.95 4.05 -7.21
CA ILE A 107 -8.68 3.97 -7.92
C ILE A 107 -8.78 4.89 -9.13
N LEU A 108 -7.94 5.94 -9.19
CA LEU A 108 -8.07 6.96 -10.23
C LEU A 108 -7.68 6.44 -11.61
N GLU A 109 -6.68 5.58 -11.68
CA GLU A 109 -6.15 5.01 -12.93
C GLU A 109 -6.83 3.70 -13.33
N ILE A 110 -8.02 3.37 -12.77
CA ILE A 110 -8.70 2.09 -13.00
C ILE A 110 -9.00 1.82 -14.49
N ASP A 111 -9.37 2.85 -15.24
CA ASP A 111 -9.68 2.68 -16.67
C ASP A 111 -8.43 2.42 -17.51
N ALA A 112 -7.30 3.03 -17.16
CA ALA A 112 -6.02 2.74 -17.79
C ALA A 112 -5.54 1.32 -17.48
N ILE A 113 -5.66 0.89 -16.21
CA ILE A 113 -5.34 -0.47 -15.77
C ILE A 113 -6.18 -1.49 -16.53
N ARG A 114 -7.49 -1.27 -16.62
CA ARG A 114 -8.42 -2.12 -17.36
C ARG A 114 -8.05 -2.22 -18.84
N THR A 115 -7.81 -1.08 -19.49
CA THR A 115 -7.47 -1.03 -20.91
C THR A 115 -6.22 -1.85 -21.23
N LEU A 116 -5.19 -1.76 -20.39
CA LEU A 116 -3.97 -2.54 -20.58
C LEU A 116 -4.20 -4.03 -20.30
N ALA A 117 -4.97 -4.37 -19.27
CA ALA A 117 -5.32 -5.76 -18.96
C ALA A 117 -6.13 -6.40 -20.09
N ASP A 118 -7.14 -5.69 -20.61
CA ASP A 118 -7.95 -6.13 -21.75
C ASP A 118 -7.13 -6.30 -23.05
N ALA A 119 -6.03 -5.55 -23.16
CA ALA A 119 -5.06 -5.70 -24.24
C ALA A 119 -4.01 -6.81 -23.97
N ASP A 120 -4.29 -7.74 -23.07
CA ASP A 120 -3.42 -8.86 -22.68
C ASP A 120 -2.04 -8.46 -22.13
N GLN A 121 -1.94 -7.29 -21.50
CA GLN A 121 -0.72 -6.84 -20.83
C GLN A 121 -0.74 -7.23 -19.35
N ILE A 122 0.45 -7.43 -18.78
CA ILE A 122 0.62 -7.58 -17.34
C ILE A 122 0.78 -6.20 -16.73
N VAL A 123 -0.09 -5.85 -15.77
CA VAL A 123 -0.12 -4.52 -15.16
C VAL A 123 0.32 -4.62 -13.70
N ILE A 124 1.32 -3.83 -13.33
CA ILE A 124 1.75 -3.62 -11.94
C ILE A 124 1.11 -2.31 -11.47
N ALA A 125 0.16 -2.40 -10.56
CA ALA A 125 -0.63 -1.27 -10.08
C ALA A 125 -0.80 -1.30 -8.56
N CYS A 126 -1.26 -0.20 -7.99
CA CYS A 126 -1.57 -0.06 -6.57
C CYS A 126 -0.42 -0.40 -5.62
N GLY A 127 0.83 -0.26 -6.04
CA GLY A 127 2.00 -0.59 -5.23
C GLY A 127 1.96 0.10 -3.86
N GLY A 128 2.24 -0.68 -2.80
CA GLY A 128 2.22 -0.19 -1.42
C GLY A 128 0.85 0.22 -0.88
N GLY A 129 -0.24 -0.09 -1.58
CA GLY A 129 -1.61 0.31 -1.25
C GLY A 129 -2.16 1.45 -2.12
N GLY A 130 -1.34 2.01 -3.01
CA GLY A 130 -1.66 3.21 -3.79
C GLY A 130 -1.13 4.49 -3.14
N ILE A 131 -1.21 5.59 -3.88
CA ILE A 131 -0.88 6.93 -3.39
C ILE A 131 -2.16 7.54 -2.84
N PRO A 132 -2.31 7.71 -1.50
CA PRO A 132 -3.55 8.24 -0.94
C PRO A 132 -3.70 9.72 -1.29
N VAL A 133 -4.87 10.07 -1.85
CA VAL A 133 -5.21 11.43 -2.21
C VAL A 133 -6.63 11.80 -1.74
N ILE A 134 -6.83 13.06 -1.43
CA ILE A 134 -8.13 13.66 -1.11
C ILE A 134 -8.60 14.42 -2.35
N GLU A 135 -9.80 14.13 -2.80
CA GLU A 135 -10.42 14.84 -3.91
C GLU A 135 -10.90 16.23 -3.44
N GLN A 136 -10.49 17.25 -4.16
CA GLN A 136 -10.94 18.63 -3.98
C GLN A 136 -11.58 19.10 -5.29
N GLN A 137 -12.29 20.23 -5.27
CA GLN A 137 -13.13 20.70 -6.38
C GLN A 137 -12.49 20.55 -7.77
N HIS A 138 -11.19 20.83 -7.91
CA HIS A 138 -10.48 20.80 -9.21
C HIS A 138 -9.08 20.17 -9.11
N ALA A 139 -8.76 19.47 -8.01
CA ALA A 139 -7.44 18.91 -7.77
C ALA A 139 -7.49 17.70 -6.85
N TYR A 140 -6.41 16.93 -6.84
CA TYR A 140 -6.17 15.90 -5.84
C TYR A 140 -5.02 16.33 -4.94
N GLN A 141 -5.26 16.32 -3.65
CA GLN A 141 -4.24 16.63 -2.64
C GLN A 141 -3.74 15.35 -1.98
N GLY A 142 -2.43 15.15 -1.95
CA GLY A 142 -1.83 14.01 -1.29
C GLY A 142 -2.14 13.96 0.21
N ALA A 143 -2.61 12.82 0.70
CA ALA A 143 -2.90 12.59 2.11
C ALA A 143 -1.68 12.05 2.86
N SER A 144 -1.54 12.43 4.15
CA SER A 144 -0.55 11.85 5.06
C SER A 144 -1.07 10.54 5.67
N ALA A 145 -1.19 9.53 4.84
CA ALA A 145 -1.79 8.25 5.17
C ALA A 145 -1.09 7.10 4.40
N VAL A 146 -1.43 5.87 4.74
CA VAL A 146 -1.16 4.69 3.93
C VAL A 146 -2.47 3.94 3.72
N ILE A 147 -2.58 3.17 2.66
CA ILE A 147 -3.74 2.32 2.40
C ILE A 147 -3.32 0.87 2.63
N GLU A 148 -4.18 0.09 3.27
CA GLU A 148 -3.93 -1.34 3.47
C GLU A 148 -3.92 -2.06 2.12
N LYS A 149 -2.81 -2.75 1.83
CA LYS A 149 -2.60 -3.41 0.53
C LYS A 149 -3.64 -4.49 0.21
N ASP A 150 -4.14 -5.20 1.22
CA ASP A 150 -5.14 -6.23 1.02
C ASP A 150 -6.51 -5.62 0.70
N CYS A 151 -6.85 -4.49 1.32
CA CYS A 151 -8.07 -3.74 1.00
C CYS A 151 -8.07 -3.22 -0.43
N ILE A 152 -6.94 -2.64 -0.89
CA ILE A 152 -6.86 -2.14 -2.26
C ILE A 152 -6.77 -3.27 -3.28
N ALA A 153 -6.15 -4.40 -2.96
CA ALA A 153 -6.14 -5.57 -3.84
C ALA A 153 -7.56 -6.12 -4.06
N GLY A 154 -8.33 -6.25 -2.99
CA GLY A 154 -9.74 -6.65 -3.07
C GLY A 154 -10.57 -5.65 -3.88
N LYS A 155 -10.36 -4.34 -3.65
CA LYS A 155 -11.04 -3.31 -4.44
C LYS A 155 -10.66 -3.35 -5.92
N LEU A 156 -9.37 -3.48 -6.24
CA LEU A 156 -8.89 -3.56 -7.61
C LEU A 156 -9.50 -4.78 -8.32
N ALA A 157 -9.50 -5.95 -7.67
CA ALA A 157 -10.09 -7.17 -8.21
C ALA A 157 -11.61 -6.99 -8.48
N SER A 158 -12.32 -6.37 -7.54
CA SER A 158 -13.75 -6.07 -7.68
C SER A 158 -14.02 -5.07 -8.80
N ASP A 159 -13.27 -3.97 -8.87
CA ASP A 159 -13.44 -2.93 -9.89
C ASP A 159 -13.12 -3.45 -11.30
N LEU A 160 -12.18 -4.39 -11.43
CA LEU A 160 -11.83 -5.04 -12.70
C LEU A 160 -12.73 -6.22 -13.04
N LEU A 161 -13.60 -6.68 -12.14
CA LEU A 161 -14.38 -7.92 -12.26
C LEU A 161 -13.45 -9.13 -12.48
N ALA A 162 -12.37 -9.20 -11.70
CA ALA A 162 -11.40 -10.28 -11.82
C ALA A 162 -12.03 -11.64 -11.46
N ASP A 163 -11.67 -12.67 -12.19
CA ASP A 163 -12.15 -14.05 -11.95
C ASP A 163 -11.56 -14.62 -10.66
N GLU A 164 -10.35 -14.19 -10.30
CA GLU A 164 -9.62 -14.70 -9.14
C GLU A 164 -8.73 -13.62 -8.52
N LEU A 165 -8.60 -13.64 -7.19
CA LEU A 165 -7.63 -12.84 -6.44
C LEU A 165 -6.72 -13.76 -5.64
N ILE A 166 -5.42 -13.73 -5.94
CA ILE A 166 -4.41 -14.49 -5.22
C ILE A 166 -3.59 -13.54 -4.34
N ILE A 167 -3.56 -13.80 -3.03
CA ILE A 167 -2.76 -13.03 -2.07
C ILE A 167 -1.59 -13.90 -1.59
N LEU A 168 -0.37 -13.48 -1.92
CA LEU A 168 0.85 -14.11 -1.42
C LEU A 168 1.17 -13.56 -0.04
N THR A 169 1.31 -14.42 0.94
CA THR A 169 1.56 -14.07 2.33
C THR A 169 2.62 -14.99 2.96
N SER A 170 3.11 -14.62 4.14
CA SER A 170 4.11 -15.39 4.89
C SER A 170 3.52 -16.55 5.70
N VAL A 171 2.21 -16.72 5.70
CA VAL A 171 1.50 -17.81 6.35
C VAL A 171 0.81 -18.67 5.29
N ASP A 172 0.56 -19.93 5.62
CA ASP A 172 0.02 -20.92 4.69
C ASP A 172 -1.49 -20.85 4.51
N MET A 173 -2.21 -20.21 5.44
CA MET A 173 -3.65 -20.01 5.37
C MET A 173 -4.12 -18.85 6.25
N VAL A 174 -5.41 -18.55 6.19
CA VAL A 174 -6.07 -17.63 7.14
C VAL A 174 -6.29 -18.36 8.47
N TYR A 175 -6.06 -17.66 9.58
CA TYR A 175 -6.25 -18.22 10.91
C TYR A 175 -7.25 -17.42 11.72
N LYS A 176 -8.10 -18.13 12.45
CA LYS A 176 -8.83 -17.59 13.57
C LYS A 176 -7.91 -17.58 14.79
N ASN A 177 -7.96 -16.54 15.61
CA ASN A 177 -7.14 -16.37 16.81
C ASN A 177 -5.63 -16.53 16.56
N PHE A 178 -5.12 -15.98 15.46
CA PHE A 178 -3.72 -16.10 15.08
C PHE A 178 -2.75 -15.71 16.21
N GLY A 179 -1.77 -16.59 16.49
CA GLY A 179 -0.77 -16.38 17.55
C GLY A 179 -1.26 -16.66 18.97
N LYS A 180 -2.49 -17.18 19.15
CA LYS A 180 -3.03 -17.63 20.46
C LYS A 180 -3.03 -19.15 20.56
N GLU A 181 -3.24 -19.66 21.80
CA GLU A 181 -3.28 -21.12 22.06
C GLU A 181 -4.43 -21.83 21.32
N ASP A 182 -5.52 -21.12 21.07
CA ASP A 182 -6.71 -21.59 20.35
C ASP A 182 -6.69 -21.20 18.85
N GLN A 183 -5.51 -21.05 18.26
CA GLN A 183 -5.36 -20.77 16.84
C GLN A 183 -5.93 -21.91 15.99
N GLU A 184 -6.80 -21.57 15.04
CA GLU A 184 -7.43 -22.51 14.10
C GLU A 184 -7.24 -22.05 12.67
N GLY A 185 -6.71 -22.94 11.80
CA GLY A 185 -6.54 -22.67 10.38
C GLY A 185 -7.87 -22.76 9.61
N ILE A 186 -8.12 -21.83 8.71
CA ILE A 186 -9.32 -21.79 7.89
C ILE A 186 -8.91 -22.12 6.45
N SER A 187 -9.24 -23.32 6.00
CA SER A 187 -8.92 -23.76 4.63
C SER A 187 -9.93 -23.28 3.58
N SER A 188 -11.17 -22.97 3.98
CA SER A 188 -12.21 -22.47 3.10
C SER A 188 -13.25 -21.69 3.89
N MET A 189 -13.73 -20.60 3.31
CA MET A 189 -14.84 -19.81 3.86
C MET A 189 -15.65 -19.19 2.73
N THR A 190 -16.92 -18.96 2.99
CA THR A 190 -17.79 -18.20 2.07
C THR A 190 -17.81 -16.73 2.50
N VAL A 191 -18.00 -15.85 1.51
CA VAL A 191 -18.34 -14.45 1.76
C VAL A 191 -19.83 -14.40 2.07
N ALA A 192 -20.18 -13.87 3.27
CA ALA A 192 -21.58 -13.72 3.68
C ALA A 192 -22.15 -12.39 3.18
#